data_d9662fc7ae965bfddef13d89bb6daff4
#
_entry.id   d9662fc7ae965bfddef13d89bb6daff4
#
_cell.length_a   1.000
_cell.length_b   1.000
_cell.length_c   1.000
_cell.angle_alpha   90.00
_cell.angle_beta   90.00
_cell.angle_gamma   90.00
#
_symmetry.space_group_name_H-M   'P 1'
#
loop_
_entity.id
_entity.type
_entity.pdbx_description
1 polymer ?
#
loop_
_entity_poly.entity_id
_entity_poly.type
_entity_poly.pdbx_seq_one_letter_code
_entity_poly.pdbx_strand_id
1 'polypeptide(L)'
;TTRHSSDAPPTLPPTPSAALLAQGDPNFRWIRPDDEWDAITLNYTSGTTGNPKGVIYHHRGAHLNALANVVSWHMGDRPVYLWTLPMFHCNGWCFPWTIAASAGVAVCLRAVRDEPIYRLIKEEGVTHFCGASVVLAMLVHAAPEMKDGLQKGVKVLTGGAPPPAIIIEKMEALGFDVTHGYGLTETYGPGVTCAWHEEWDGLSLPERAKLKARQGVRNHAMEEIMVANPDTQEPVPADGVTMGEIFMRGN
;
A
#
# COMPACT_ATOMS: atom_id res chain seq x y z
N THR A 1 3.85 17.19 4.12
CA THR A 1 5.18 17.65 3.66
C THR A 1 5.82 16.55 2.82
N THR A 2 6.31 16.89 1.62
CA THR A 2 6.98 15.94 0.74
C THR A 2 8.49 16.19 0.82
N ARG A 3 9.27 15.15 1.08
CA ARG A 3 10.72 15.16 1.00
C ARG A 3 11.17 14.39 -0.24
N HIS A 4 12.17 14.89 -0.92
CA HIS A 4 12.77 14.26 -2.08
C HIS A 4 14.19 13.80 -1.73
N SER A 5 14.57 12.61 -2.21
CA SER A 5 15.94 12.14 -2.04
C SER A 5 16.92 13.05 -2.78
N SER A 6 18.08 13.31 -2.17
CA SER A 6 19.13 14.13 -2.75
C SER A 6 19.89 13.49 -3.92
N ASP A 7 19.48 12.29 -4.36
CA ASP A 7 20.12 11.53 -5.45
C ASP A 7 19.90 12.10 -6.87
N ALA A 8 19.40 13.33 -6.97
CA ALA A 8 19.37 14.00 -8.26
C ALA A 8 20.79 14.35 -8.70
N PRO A 9 21.23 13.94 -9.88
CA PRO A 9 22.48 14.45 -10.43
C PRO A 9 22.41 15.99 -10.45
N PRO A 10 23.46 16.70 -10.07
CA PRO A 10 23.46 18.16 -9.85
C PRO A 10 23.20 19.01 -11.10
N THR A 11 22.90 18.41 -12.24
CA THR A 11 22.81 19.07 -13.55
C THR A 11 21.51 18.88 -14.31
N LEU A 12 20.44 18.37 -13.67
CA LEU A 12 19.14 18.38 -14.36
C LEU A 12 18.59 19.80 -14.38
N PRO A 13 18.19 20.31 -15.57
CA PRO A 13 17.51 21.60 -15.65
C PRO A 13 16.25 21.55 -14.77
N PRO A 14 15.75 22.73 -14.30
CA PRO A 14 14.53 22.76 -13.51
C PRO A 14 13.47 21.94 -14.22
N THR A 15 12.93 20.94 -13.53
CA THR A 15 11.90 20.06 -14.12
C THR A 15 10.73 20.93 -14.56
N PRO A 16 9.98 20.58 -15.62
CA PRO A 16 8.77 21.31 -16.02
C PRO A 16 7.80 21.55 -14.86
N SER A 17 7.77 20.63 -13.87
CA SER A 17 6.99 20.79 -12.65
C SER A 17 7.47 21.93 -11.73
N ALA A 18 8.76 22.18 -11.61
CA ALA A 18 9.24 23.30 -10.80
C ALA A 18 8.88 24.66 -11.43
N ALA A 19 8.98 24.77 -12.76
CA ALA A 19 8.55 25.96 -13.48
C ALA A 19 7.04 26.18 -13.39
N LEU A 20 6.25 25.10 -13.41
CA LEU A 20 4.80 25.16 -13.23
C LEU A 20 4.42 25.59 -11.81
N LEU A 21 5.08 25.03 -10.79
CA LEU A 21 4.87 25.40 -9.39
C LEU A 21 5.19 26.87 -9.13
N ALA A 22 6.21 27.42 -9.77
CA ALA A 22 6.59 28.84 -9.65
C ALA A 22 5.51 29.80 -10.22
N GLN A 23 4.62 29.31 -11.07
CA GLN A 23 3.50 30.08 -11.64
C GLN A 23 2.21 29.95 -10.80
N GLY A 24 2.23 29.08 -9.78
CA GLY A 24 1.05 28.87 -8.93
C GLY A 24 0.74 30.08 -8.05
N ASP A 25 -0.54 30.32 -7.80
CA ASP A 25 -0.99 31.31 -6.83
C ASP A 25 -0.84 30.77 -5.40
N PRO A 26 0.07 31.34 -4.55
CA PRO A 26 0.24 30.91 -3.18
C PRO A 26 -1.00 31.17 -2.29
N ASN A 27 -1.93 32.03 -2.74
CA ASN A 27 -3.16 32.37 -2.04
C ASN A 27 -4.38 31.65 -2.62
N PHE A 28 -4.17 30.66 -3.51
CA PHE A 28 -5.27 29.90 -4.11
C PHE A 28 -6.17 29.30 -3.03
N ARG A 29 -7.45 29.58 -3.11
CA ARG A 29 -8.45 28.98 -2.23
C ARG A 29 -8.87 27.63 -2.80
N TRP A 30 -8.67 26.59 -2.00
CA TRP A 30 -9.12 25.25 -2.36
C TRP A 30 -10.64 25.20 -2.52
N ILE A 31 -11.07 24.77 -3.68
CA ILE A 31 -12.49 24.52 -3.97
C ILE A 31 -12.82 23.14 -3.41
N ARG A 32 -13.84 23.08 -2.57
CA ARG A 32 -14.37 21.80 -2.11
C ARG A 32 -15.24 21.17 -3.19
N PRO A 33 -15.30 19.83 -3.31
CA PRO A 33 -16.26 19.22 -4.20
C PRO A 33 -17.68 19.56 -3.76
N ASP A 34 -18.55 19.83 -4.71
CA ASP A 34 -19.98 20.06 -4.45
C ASP A 34 -20.69 18.73 -4.17
N ASP A 35 -20.24 17.65 -4.81
CA ASP A 35 -20.71 16.28 -4.60
C ASP A 35 -19.54 15.36 -4.26
N GLU A 36 -19.66 14.59 -3.19
CA GLU A 36 -18.64 13.59 -2.80
C GLU A 36 -18.54 12.41 -3.77
N TRP A 37 -19.50 12.25 -4.68
CA TRP A 37 -19.50 11.25 -5.74
C TRP A 37 -18.82 11.74 -7.04
N ASP A 38 -18.40 13.01 -7.08
CA ASP A 38 -17.64 13.52 -8.21
C ASP A 38 -16.36 12.71 -8.43
N ALA A 39 -16.08 12.44 -9.71
CA ALA A 39 -14.90 11.69 -10.13
C ALA A 39 -13.62 12.49 -9.89
N ILE A 40 -12.60 11.84 -9.31
CA ILE A 40 -11.27 12.44 -9.09
C ILE A 40 -10.18 11.81 -9.94
N THR A 41 -10.30 10.53 -10.27
CA THR A 41 -9.31 9.83 -11.11
C THR A 41 -9.95 8.74 -11.94
N LEU A 42 -9.29 8.40 -13.06
CA LEU A 42 -9.64 7.30 -13.94
C LEU A 42 -8.45 6.34 -14.02
N ASN A 43 -8.65 5.10 -13.62
CA ASN A 43 -7.64 4.05 -13.62
C ASN A 43 -8.03 2.95 -14.62
N TYR A 44 -7.11 2.55 -15.50
CA TYR A 44 -7.36 1.44 -16.41
C TYR A 44 -6.81 0.13 -15.84
N THR A 45 -7.63 -0.92 -15.90
CA THR A 45 -7.19 -2.29 -15.65
C THR A 45 -6.80 -2.97 -16.96
N SER A 46 -5.83 -3.88 -16.93
CA SER A 46 -5.37 -4.62 -18.11
C SER A 46 -6.44 -5.55 -18.69
N GLY A 47 -7.47 -5.88 -17.91
CA GLY A 47 -8.53 -6.80 -18.29
C GLY A 47 -8.02 -8.22 -18.53
N THR A 48 -8.30 -9.15 -17.65
CA THR A 48 -7.90 -10.56 -17.83
C THR A 48 -8.74 -11.29 -18.86
N THR A 49 -9.92 -10.76 -19.19
CA THR A 49 -10.94 -11.41 -20.02
C THR A 49 -11.42 -10.58 -21.21
N GLY A 50 -10.75 -9.47 -21.53
CA GLY A 50 -11.20 -8.60 -22.62
C GLY A 50 -10.49 -7.26 -22.70
N ASN A 51 -11.19 -6.25 -23.23
CA ASN A 51 -10.66 -4.90 -23.36
C ASN A 51 -10.38 -4.25 -22.00
N PRO A 52 -9.38 -3.36 -21.90
CA PRO A 52 -9.12 -2.60 -20.69
C PRO A 52 -10.37 -1.88 -20.20
N LYS A 53 -10.62 -1.93 -18.89
CA LYS A 53 -11.76 -1.24 -18.25
C LYS A 53 -11.27 -0.01 -17.52
N GLY A 54 -12.00 1.10 -17.67
CA GLY A 54 -11.77 2.32 -16.92
C GLY A 54 -12.50 2.27 -15.57
N VAL A 55 -11.76 2.34 -14.47
CA VAL A 55 -12.30 2.41 -13.11
C VAL A 55 -12.22 3.85 -12.63
N ILE A 56 -13.37 4.41 -12.30
CA ILE A 56 -13.48 5.79 -11.82
C ILE A 56 -13.43 5.79 -10.29
N TYR A 57 -12.55 6.61 -9.74
CA TYR A 57 -12.55 6.92 -8.31
C TYR A 57 -13.32 8.21 -8.05
N HIS A 58 -14.00 8.28 -6.92
CA HIS A 58 -14.71 9.46 -6.45
C HIS A 58 -14.22 9.88 -5.06
N HIS A 59 -14.49 11.12 -4.67
CA HIS A 59 -14.01 11.71 -3.41
C HIS A 59 -14.36 10.85 -2.19
N ARG A 60 -15.62 10.41 -2.09
CA ARG A 60 -16.10 9.58 -0.98
C ARG A 60 -15.29 8.28 -0.83
N GLY A 61 -15.12 7.52 -1.92
CA GLY A 61 -14.41 6.25 -1.88
C GLY A 61 -12.94 6.41 -1.50
N ALA A 62 -12.26 7.42 -2.07
CA ALA A 62 -10.87 7.72 -1.72
C ALA A 62 -10.72 8.14 -0.25
N HIS A 63 -11.64 8.94 0.28
CA HIS A 63 -11.66 9.36 1.68
C HIS A 63 -11.87 8.18 2.63
N LEU A 64 -12.87 7.34 2.38
CA LEU A 64 -13.17 6.19 3.22
C LEU A 64 -12.04 5.17 3.21
N ASN A 65 -11.49 4.86 2.03
CA ASN A 65 -10.37 3.91 1.96
C ASN A 65 -9.08 4.49 2.57
N ALA A 66 -8.84 5.79 2.45
CA ALA A 66 -7.72 6.45 3.13
C ALA A 66 -7.81 6.29 4.66
N LEU A 67 -8.98 6.53 5.25
CA LEU A 67 -9.21 6.33 6.68
C LEU A 67 -9.12 4.83 7.06
N ALA A 68 -9.66 3.94 6.22
CA ALA A 68 -9.55 2.50 6.46
C ALA A 68 -8.08 2.05 6.47
N ASN A 69 -7.22 2.57 5.59
CA ASN A 69 -5.78 2.28 5.61
C ASN A 69 -5.14 2.74 6.93
N VAL A 70 -5.48 3.94 7.43
CA VAL A 70 -4.96 4.44 8.71
C VAL A 70 -5.31 3.49 9.84
N VAL A 71 -6.58 3.07 9.92
CA VAL A 71 -7.07 2.20 11.01
C VAL A 71 -6.56 0.78 10.86
N SER A 72 -6.73 0.16 9.68
CA SER A 72 -6.41 -1.25 9.45
C SER A 72 -4.91 -1.55 9.50
N TRP A 73 -4.07 -0.57 9.20
CA TRP A 73 -2.62 -0.72 9.25
C TRP A 73 -1.98 -0.05 10.48
N HIS A 74 -2.82 0.41 11.41
CA HIS A 74 -2.39 1.07 12.66
C HIS A 74 -1.34 2.16 12.40
N MET A 75 -1.62 3.04 11.44
CA MET A 75 -0.75 4.18 11.14
C MET A 75 -0.91 5.21 12.25
N GLY A 76 0.17 5.51 12.96
CA GLY A 76 0.17 6.56 13.97
C GLY A 76 0.11 7.97 13.34
N ASP A 77 0.18 8.99 14.20
CA ASP A 77 0.30 10.37 13.77
C ASP A 77 1.62 10.61 13.05
N ARG A 78 1.56 11.36 11.95
CA ARG A 78 2.72 11.83 11.18
C ARG A 78 3.65 10.70 10.72
N PRO A 79 3.14 9.65 10.07
CA PRO A 79 3.99 8.61 9.51
C PRO A 79 4.96 9.18 8.48
N VAL A 80 6.16 8.63 8.43
CA VAL A 80 7.12 8.90 7.35
C VAL A 80 7.00 7.74 6.36
N TYR A 81 6.41 8.01 5.20
CA TYR A 81 6.09 7.00 4.21
C TYR A 81 7.04 7.06 3.02
N LEU A 82 7.71 5.95 2.72
CA LEU A 82 8.60 5.82 1.57
C LEU A 82 7.83 5.29 0.34
N TRP A 83 7.89 6.03 -0.75
CA TRP A 83 7.22 5.70 -2.01
C TRP A 83 8.00 4.67 -2.83
N THR A 84 7.74 3.41 -2.59
CA THR A 84 8.22 2.27 -3.37
C THR A 84 7.17 1.74 -4.35
N LEU A 85 5.90 2.17 -4.20
CA LEU A 85 4.83 1.86 -5.15
C LEU A 85 4.80 2.88 -6.29
N PRO A 86 4.42 2.48 -7.51
CA PRO A 86 4.01 3.41 -8.55
C PRO A 86 2.77 4.19 -8.12
N MET A 87 2.84 5.52 -8.08
CA MET A 87 1.71 6.36 -7.65
C MET A 87 0.49 6.25 -8.57
N PHE A 88 0.67 5.86 -9.83
CA PHE A 88 -0.41 5.70 -10.80
C PHE A 88 -1.19 4.38 -10.63
N HIS A 89 -0.60 3.34 -10.03
CA HIS A 89 -1.24 2.03 -9.88
C HIS A 89 -2.22 2.07 -8.70
N CYS A 90 -3.52 1.89 -8.98
CA CYS A 90 -4.61 2.08 -8.02
C CYS A 90 -4.43 3.41 -7.24
N ASN A 91 -3.98 4.46 -7.92
CA ASN A 91 -3.52 5.72 -7.34
C ASN A 91 -2.68 5.52 -6.08
N GLY A 92 -1.62 4.72 -6.24
CA GLY A 92 -0.68 4.41 -5.15
C GLY A 92 -1.36 3.73 -3.96
N TRP A 93 -2.35 2.83 -4.21
CA TRP A 93 -3.13 2.15 -3.19
C TRP A 93 -3.81 3.10 -2.18
N CYS A 94 -4.27 4.24 -2.68
CA CYS A 94 -4.91 5.29 -1.87
C CYS A 94 -3.97 6.01 -0.88
N PHE A 95 -2.68 5.71 -0.88
CA PHE A 95 -1.73 6.31 0.08
C PHE A 95 -1.47 7.82 -0.09
N PRO A 96 -1.64 8.48 -1.26
CA PRO A 96 -1.58 9.94 -1.30
C PRO A 96 -2.58 10.59 -0.34
N TRP A 97 -3.82 10.09 -0.31
CA TRP A 97 -4.87 10.56 0.60
C TRP A 97 -4.65 10.06 2.04
N THR A 98 -4.19 8.82 2.21
CA THR A 98 -3.88 8.22 3.53
C THR A 98 -2.80 9.01 4.27
N ILE A 99 -1.69 9.35 3.61
CA ILE A 99 -0.59 10.13 4.20
C ILE A 99 -1.06 11.54 4.53
N ALA A 100 -1.87 12.17 3.65
CA ALA A 100 -2.45 13.48 3.91
C ALA A 100 -3.38 13.46 5.14
N ALA A 101 -4.26 12.45 5.25
CA ALA A 101 -5.17 12.27 6.38
C ALA A 101 -4.44 12.09 7.72
N SER A 102 -3.23 11.50 7.69
CA SER A 102 -2.40 11.27 8.89
C SER A 102 -1.40 12.40 9.16
N ALA A 103 -1.46 13.52 8.43
CA ALA A 103 -0.46 14.59 8.47
C ALA A 103 0.99 14.07 8.28
N GLY A 104 1.14 13.02 7.50
CA GLY A 104 2.40 12.30 7.29
C GLY A 104 3.36 13.01 6.34
N VAL A 105 4.56 12.45 6.23
CA VAL A 105 5.61 12.88 5.31
C VAL A 105 5.75 11.85 4.21
N ALA A 106 5.76 12.29 2.94
CA ALA A 106 6.04 11.46 1.78
C ALA A 106 7.52 11.59 1.40
N VAL A 107 8.24 10.48 1.44
CA VAL A 107 9.62 10.35 0.97
C VAL A 107 9.60 9.69 -0.39
N CYS A 108 10.01 10.43 -1.42
CA CYS A 108 9.99 9.95 -2.80
C CYS A 108 11.38 9.47 -3.22
N LEU A 109 11.43 8.36 -3.97
CA LEU A 109 12.65 7.88 -4.60
C LEU A 109 12.47 7.76 -6.12
N ARG A 110 13.55 7.93 -6.88
CA ARG A 110 13.50 7.91 -8.34
C ARG A 110 13.43 6.51 -8.92
N ALA A 111 14.00 5.54 -8.22
CA ALA A 111 14.05 4.16 -8.65
C ALA A 111 13.97 3.22 -7.45
N VAL A 112 13.17 2.18 -7.57
CA VAL A 112 13.01 1.15 -6.55
C VAL A 112 14.23 0.22 -6.63
N ARG A 113 15.20 0.45 -5.74
CA ARG A 113 16.42 -0.33 -5.56
C ARG A 113 16.70 -0.51 -4.08
N ASP A 114 17.44 -1.51 -3.73
CA ASP A 114 17.78 -1.85 -2.34
C ASP A 114 18.58 -0.75 -1.63
N GLU A 115 19.66 -0.24 -2.25
CA GLU A 115 20.52 0.78 -1.64
C GLU A 115 19.75 2.06 -1.26
N PRO A 116 19.05 2.77 -2.18
CA PRO A 116 18.32 3.97 -1.81
C PRO A 116 17.18 3.70 -0.81
N ILE A 117 16.56 2.52 -0.84
CA ILE A 117 15.52 2.18 0.14
C ILE A 117 16.13 2.08 1.54
N TYR A 118 17.20 1.30 1.73
CA TYR A 118 17.85 1.14 3.02
C TYR A 118 18.45 2.45 3.55
N ARG A 119 19.04 3.24 2.67
CA ARG A 119 19.58 4.56 3.01
C ARG A 119 18.48 5.51 3.49
N LEU A 120 17.39 5.65 2.72
CA LEU A 120 16.28 6.53 3.08
C LEU A 120 15.55 6.08 4.35
N ILE A 121 15.43 4.78 4.60
CA ILE A 121 14.89 4.27 5.87
C ILE A 121 15.69 4.83 7.04
N LYS A 122 17.02 4.84 6.94
CA LYS A 122 17.91 5.31 8.01
C LYS A 122 17.96 6.83 8.12
N GLU A 123 18.08 7.52 6.98
CA GLU A 123 18.28 8.98 6.94
C GLU A 123 17.01 9.78 7.23
N GLU A 124 15.86 9.32 6.71
CA GLU A 124 14.59 10.03 6.79
C GLU A 124 13.67 9.52 7.92
N GLY A 125 14.09 8.48 8.65
CA GLY A 125 13.31 7.88 9.72
C GLY A 125 12.00 7.28 9.20
N VAL A 126 12.05 6.59 8.07
CA VAL A 126 10.89 5.95 7.44
C VAL A 126 10.21 4.97 8.41
N THR A 127 8.93 5.13 8.58
CA THR A 127 8.11 4.27 9.46
C THR A 127 7.26 3.28 8.67
N HIS A 128 6.91 3.62 7.44
CA HIS A 128 5.98 2.83 6.61
C HIS A 128 6.40 2.84 5.14
N PHE A 129 6.23 1.73 4.46
CA PHE A 129 6.21 1.66 3.00
C PHE A 129 5.37 0.48 2.52
N CYS A 130 4.93 0.53 1.26
CA CYS A 130 4.29 -0.60 0.61
C CYS A 130 5.23 -1.18 -0.44
N GLY A 131 5.14 -2.47 -0.70
CA GLY A 131 5.98 -3.09 -1.74
C GLY A 131 5.37 -4.38 -2.28
N ALA A 132 5.45 -4.58 -3.59
CA ALA A 132 5.16 -5.88 -4.16
C ALA A 132 6.17 -6.93 -3.67
N SER A 133 5.80 -8.20 -3.72
CA SER A 133 6.65 -9.33 -3.24
C SER A 133 8.06 -9.31 -3.82
N VAL A 134 8.24 -8.82 -5.07
CA VAL A 134 9.55 -8.67 -5.72
C VAL A 134 10.42 -7.63 -5.03
N VAL A 135 9.85 -6.55 -4.50
CA VAL A 135 10.58 -5.53 -3.75
C VAL A 135 11.06 -6.10 -2.43
N LEU A 136 10.21 -6.83 -1.72
CA LEU A 136 10.59 -7.51 -0.47
C LEU A 136 11.71 -8.52 -0.71
N ALA A 137 11.61 -9.32 -1.77
CA ALA A 137 12.65 -10.26 -2.14
C ALA A 137 13.98 -9.57 -2.43
N MET A 138 13.97 -8.44 -3.15
CA MET A 138 15.16 -7.62 -3.41
C MET A 138 15.80 -7.15 -2.09
N LEU A 139 15.02 -6.62 -1.15
CA LEU A 139 15.50 -6.17 0.15
C LEU A 139 16.11 -7.33 0.97
N VAL A 140 15.46 -8.49 0.99
CA VAL A 140 15.98 -9.68 1.65
C VAL A 140 17.36 -10.10 1.10
N HIS A 141 17.58 -9.99 -0.21
CA HIS A 141 18.81 -10.41 -0.87
C HIS A 141 19.88 -9.31 -1.00
N ALA A 142 19.58 -8.10 -0.51
CA ALA A 142 20.55 -7.01 -0.48
C ALA A 142 21.80 -7.38 0.33
N ALA A 143 22.91 -6.73 0.06
CA ALA A 143 24.18 -6.95 0.76
C ALA A 143 24.04 -6.69 2.27
N PRO A 144 24.73 -7.47 3.12
CA PRO A 144 24.62 -7.35 4.58
C PRO A 144 24.88 -5.92 5.07
N GLU A 145 25.86 -5.23 4.50
CA GLU A 145 26.29 -3.88 4.89
C GLU A 145 25.17 -2.84 4.75
N MET A 146 24.26 -3.04 3.82
CA MET A 146 23.09 -2.15 3.65
C MET A 146 22.10 -2.27 4.80
N LYS A 147 22.07 -3.43 5.46
CA LYS A 147 21.15 -3.77 6.56
C LYS A 147 21.64 -3.32 7.93
N ASP A 148 22.93 -2.97 8.04
CA ASP A 148 23.52 -2.51 9.28
C ASP A 148 22.87 -1.22 9.77
N GLY A 149 22.56 -1.15 11.06
CA GLY A 149 21.91 0.01 11.66
C GLY A 149 20.45 0.23 11.25
N LEU A 150 19.79 -0.77 10.67
CA LEU A 150 18.37 -0.67 10.33
C LEU A 150 17.52 -0.56 11.60
N GLN A 151 16.66 0.45 11.64
CA GLN A 151 15.67 0.57 12.71
C GLN A 151 14.65 -0.57 12.64
N LYS A 152 14.28 -1.11 13.80
CA LYS A 152 13.24 -2.14 13.89
C LYS A 152 11.84 -1.53 13.87
N GLY A 153 10.86 -2.34 13.43
CA GLY A 153 9.45 -1.98 13.46
C GLY A 153 9.00 -1.09 12.29
N VAL A 154 9.80 -0.98 11.23
CA VAL A 154 9.32 -0.36 9.98
C VAL A 154 8.22 -1.25 9.40
N LYS A 155 7.03 -0.68 9.24
CA LYS A 155 5.86 -1.38 8.74
C LYS A 155 5.88 -1.50 7.23
N VAL A 156 5.61 -2.69 6.73
CA VAL A 156 5.61 -3.01 5.29
C VAL A 156 4.28 -3.65 4.91
N LEU A 157 3.50 -2.96 4.07
CA LEU A 157 2.31 -3.55 3.46
C LEU A 157 2.67 -4.14 2.10
N THR A 158 2.47 -5.43 1.94
CA THR A 158 2.72 -6.14 0.67
C THR A 158 1.43 -6.66 0.07
N GLY A 159 1.35 -6.70 -1.25
CA GLY A 159 0.17 -7.16 -1.98
C GLY A 159 0.38 -7.11 -3.49
N GLY A 160 -0.72 -7.22 -4.24
CA GLY A 160 -0.70 -7.31 -5.70
C GLY A 160 -0.40 -8.72 -6.21
N ALA A 161 0.40 -9.49 -5.47
CA ALA A 161 0.61 -10.93 -5.65
C ALA A 161 0.86 -11.55 -4.27
N PRO A 162 0.47 -12.82 -4.04
CA PRO A 162 0.72 -13.48 -2.75
C PRO A 162 2.22 -13.55 -2.43
N PRO A 163 2.66 -13.01 -1.29
CA PRO A 163 4.05 -13.11 -0.89
C PRO A 163 4.39 -14.53 -0.43
N PRO A 164 5.53 -15.11 -0.84
CA PRO A 164 5.99 -16.37 -0.26
C PRO A 164 6.24 -16.20 1.25
N ALA A 165 5.78 -17.14 2.07
CA ALA A 165 5.97 -17.09 3.51
C ALA A 165 7.45 -16.94 3.92
N ILE A 166 8.37 -17.56 3.20
CA ILE A 166 9.81 -17.45 3.44
C ILE A 166 10.34 -16.01 3.24
N ILE A 167 9.73 -15.21 2.37
CA ILE A 167 10.11 -13.79 2.19
C ILE A 167 9.60 -12.97 3.37
N ILE A 168 8.37 -13.23 3.84
CA ILE A 168 7.84 -12.59 5.05
C ILE A 168 8.72 -12.92 6.25
N GLU A 169 9.07 -14.19 6.46
CA GLU A 169 9.95 -14.64 7.53
C GLU A 169 11.28 -13.89 7.54
N LYS A 170 11.93 -13.81 6.37
CA LYS A 170 13.22 -13.10 6.24
C LYS A 170 13.11 -11.59 6.47
N MET A 171 12.03 -10.96 6.02
CA MET A 171 11.76 -9.55 6.29
C MET A 171 11.57 -9.29 7.79
N GLU A 172 10.81 -10.15 8.48
CA GLU A 172 10.62 -10.04 9.91
C GLU A 172 11.91 -10.32 10.71
N ALA A 173 12.74 -11.25 10.25
CA ALA A 173 14.07 -11.48 10.82
C ALA A 173 14.99 -10.24 10.70
N LEU A 174 14.80 -9.41 9.66
CA LEU A 174 15.48 -8.13 9.51
C LEU A 174 14.88 -7.01 10.41
N GLY A 175 13.75 -7.26 11.06
CA GLY A 175 13.09 -6.31 11.96
C GLY A 175 11.97 -5.48 11.32
N PHE A 176 11.54 -5.81 10.12
CA PHE A 176 10.34 -5.23 9.51
C PHE A 176 9.08 -5.86 10.12
N ASP A 177 7.99 -5.10 10.16
CA ASP A 177 6.66 -5.61 10.49
C ASP A 177 5.83 -5.73 9.20
N VAL A 178 5.66 -6.96 8.74
CA VAL A 178 5.03 -7.23 7.43
C VAL A 178 3.55 -7.50 7.60
N THR A 179 2.73 -6.77 6.85
CA THR A 179 1.29 -6.99 6.69
C THR A 179 1.02 -7.38 5.24
N HIS A 180 0.26 -8.45 5.02
CA HIS A 180 -0.22 -8.82 3.69
C HIS A 180 -1.59 -8.21 3.47
N GLY A 181 -1.77 -7.55 2.31
CA GLY A 181 -3.04 -6.99 1.88
C GLY A 181 -3.46 -7.52 0.52
N TYR A 182 -4.75 -7.57 0.28
CA TYR A 182 -5.37 -7.90 -0.99
C TYR A 182 -6.38 -6.83 -1.38
N GLY A 183 -6.44 -6.53 -2.66
CA GLY A 183 -7.40 -5.59 -3.23
C GLY A 183 -7.29 -5.53 -4.73
N LEU A 184 -8.19 -4.77 -5.32
CA LEU A 184 -8.33 -4.56 -6.75
C LEU A 184 -8.27 -3.05 -7.05
N THR A 185 -8.19 -2.70 -8.33
CA THR A 185 -8.39 -1.30 -8.73
C THR A 185 -9.78 -0.83 -8.31
N GLU A 186 -10.77 -1.69 -8.44
CA GLU A 186 -12.17 -1.44 -8.10
C GLU A 186 -12.42 -1.23 -6.59
N THR A 187 -11.47 -1.63 -5.73
CA THR A 187 -11.52 -1.41 -4.27
C THR A 187 -10.57 -0.29 -3.79
N TYR A 188 -10.09 0.56 -4.69
CA TYR A 188 -9.16 1.66 -4.39
C TYR A 188 -7.78 1.21 -3.86
N GLY A 189 -7.44 -0.05 -4.01
CA GLY A 189 -6.26 -0.70 -3.44
C GLY A 189 -6.64 -1.73 -2.38
N PRO A 190 -5.90 -1.85 -1.25
CA PRO A 190 -6.18 -2.86 -0.24
C PRO A 190 -7.57 -2.74 0.36
N GLY A 191 -8.42 -3.74 0.11
CA GLY A 191 -9.74 -3.91 0.73
C GLY A 191 -9.72 -4.97 1.83
N VAL A 192 -8.66 -5.77 1.88
CA VAL A 192 -8.47 -6.88 2.81
C VAL A 192 -7.04 -6.80 3.37
N THR A 193 -6.89 -7.06 4.65
CA THR A 193 -5.58 -7.10 5.32
C THR A 193 -5.49 -8.29 6.26
N CYS A 194 -4.33 -8.90 6.37
CA CYS A 194 -4.06 -9.94 7.33
C CYS A 194 -3.94 -9.31 8.72
N ALA A 195 -5.06 -9.20 9.43
CA ALA A 195 -5.09 -8.71 10.79
C ALA A 195 -4.33 -9.68 11.71
N TRP A 196 -3.49 -9.11 12.58
CA TRP A 196 -2.71 -9.87 13.54
C TRP A 196 -3.54 -10.17 14.79
N HIS A 197 -3.35 -11.35 15.36
CA HIS A 197 -3.92 -11.76 16.63
C HIS A 197 -2.82 -11.91 17.68
N GLU A 198 -3.01 -11.36 18.87
CA GLU A 198 -2.03 -11.40 19.96
C GLU A 198 -1.63 -12.85 20.36
N GLU A 199 -2.55 -13.79 20.23
CA GLU A 199 -2.30 -15.22 20.50
C GLU A 199 -1.21 -15.82 19.59
N TRP A 200 -0.88 -15.16 18.47
CA TRP A 200 0.19 -15.60 17.56
C TRP A 200 1.57 -15.06 17.93
N ASP A 201 1.68 -14.19 18.92
CA ASP A 201 2.95 -13.59 19.30
C ASP A 201 3.97 -14.63 19.82
N GLY A 202 3.47 -15.69 20.46
CA GLY A 202 4.29 -16.80 20.96
C GLY A 202 4.76 -17.81 19.91
N LEU A 203 4.32 -17.69 18.66
CA LEU A 203 4.69 -18.59 17.58
C LEU A 203 6.09 -18.31 17.05
N SER A 204 6.73 -19.33 16.48
CA SER A 204 8.01 -19.19 15.79
C SER A 204 7.87 -18.31 14.53
N LEU A 205 8.97 -17.69 14.08
CA LEU A 205 8.98 -16.87 12.87
C LEU A 205 8.41 -17.59 11.62
N PRO A 206 8.77 -18.87 11.34
CA PRO A 206 8.17 -19.60 10.22
C PRO A 206 6.65 -19.79 10.33
N GLU A 207 6.13 -20.04 11.55
CA GLU A 207 4.69 -20.19 11.79
C GLU A 207 3.97 -18.86 11.61
N ARG A 208 4.49 -17.76 12.17
CA ARG A 208 3.99 -16.42 11.99
C ARG A 208 3.95 -16.02 10.51
N ALA A 209 5.02 -16.30 9.77
CA ALA A 209 5.11 -15.99 8.34
C ALA A 209 4.05 -16.74 7.52
N LYS A 210 3.72 -17.99 7.85
CA LYS A 210 2.65 -18.75 7.22
C LYS A 210 1.28 -18.10 7.48
N LEU A 211 1.03 -17.62 8.69
CA LEU A 211 -0.20 -16.91 9.04
C LEU A 211 -0.29 -15.57 8.30
N LYS A 212 0.79 -14.80 8.27
CA LYS A 212 0.86 -13.52 7.57
C LYS A 212 0.78 -13.65 6.03
N ALA A 213 1.07 -14.82 5.47
CA ALA A 213 0.92 -15.06 4.04
C ALA A 213 -0.55 -15.16 3.58
N ARG A 214 -1.50 -15.29 4.50
CA ARG A 214 -2.93 -15.26 4.17
C ARG A 214 -3.38 -13.84 3.84
N GLN A 215 -4.39 -13.69 2.99
CA GLN A 215 -4.94 -12.38 2.63
C GLN A 215 -5.59 -11.67 3.81
N GLY A 216 -6.26 -12.42 4.70
CA GLY A 216 -6.84 -11.87 5.93
C GLY A 216 -8.32 -11.56 5.84
N VAL A 217 -8.74 -10.46 6.41
CA VAL A 217 -10.14 -10.04 6.58
C VAL A 217 -10.39 -8.68 5.94
N ARG A 218 -11.65 -8.35 5.70
CA ARG A 218 -12.07 -7.05 5.17
C ARG A 218 -11.54 -5.89 6.01
N ASN A 219 -11.20 -4.79 5.35
CA ASN A 219 -10.84 -3.55 6.03
C ASN A 219 -12.07 -2.83 6.61
N HIS A 220 -11.84 -1.75 7.34
CA HIS A 220 -12.91 -1.02 8.06
C HIS A 220 -13.89 -0.25 7.14
N ALA A 221 -13.53 0.00 5.87
CA ALA A 221 -14.42 0.66 4.92
C ALA A 221 -15.24 -0.34 4.09
N MET A 222 -14.91 -1.63 4.15
CA MET A 222 -15.63 -2.67 3.42
C MET A 222 -16.74 -3.25 4.31
N GLU A 223 -17.97 -3.22 3.81
CA GLU A 223 -19.13 -3.71 4.55
C GLU A 223 -19.12 -5.23 4.64
N GLU A 224 -18.82 -5.91 3.53
CA GLU A 224 -18.84 -7.37 3.47
C GLU A 224 -17.85 -7.91 2.44
N ILE A 225 -17.34 -9.10 2.70
CA ILE A 225 -16.61 -9.94 1.76
C ILE A 225 -17.08 -11.37 1.93
N MET A 226 -17.35 -12.05 0.83
CA MET A 226 -17.70 -13.46 0.83
C MET A 226 -17.08 -14.19 -0.37
N VAL A 227 -16.90 -15.49 -0.22
CA VAL A 227 -16.60 -16.39 -1.34
C VAL A 227 -17.86 -17.17 -1.63
N ALA A 228 -18.37 -17.08 -2.85
CA ALA A 228 -19.67 -17.63 -3.21
C ALA A 228 -19.62 -18.32 -4.58
N ASN A 229 -20.61 -19.18 -4.82
CA ASN A 229 -20.83 -19.74 -6.14
C ASN A 229 -21.19 -18.60 -7.13
N PRO A 230 -20.53 -18.48 -8.28
CA PRO A 230 -20.75 -17.37 -9.20
C PRO A 230 -22.16 -17.35 -9.82
N ASP A 231 -22.81 -18.50 -9.94
CA ASP A 231 -24.12 -18.62 -10.57
C ASP A 231 -25.26 -18.37 -9.59
N THR A 232 -25.16 -18.94 -8.37
CA THR A 232 -26.23 -18.84 -7.35
C THR A 232 -26.03 -17.70 -6.38
N GLN A 233 -24.78 -17.18 -6.28
CA GLN A 233 -24.36 -16.18 -5.29
C GLN A 233 -24.51 -16.64 -3.83
N GLU A 234 -24.68 -17.94 -3.61
CA GLU A 234 -24.70 -18.50 -2.27
C GLU A 234 -23.27 -18.74 -1.75
N PRO A 235 -23.00 -18.42 -0.48
CA PRO A 235 -21.68 -18.65 0.11
C PRO A 235 -21.26 -20.13 0.00
N VAL A 236 -20.00 -20.36 -0.38
CA VAL A 236 -19.41 -21.69 -0.37
C VAL A 236 -18.98 -22.08 1.05
N PRO A 237 -18.84 -23.38 1.37
CA PRO A 237 -18.30 -23.82 2.65
C PRO A 237 -16.90 -23.22 2.91
N ALA A 238 -16.67 -22.79 4.14
CA ALA A 238 -15.35 -22.28 4.59
C ALA A 238 -14.41 -23.44 4.97
N ASP A 239 -14.23 -24.39 4.06
CA ASP A 239 -13.46 -25.63 4.26
C ASP A 239 -12.00 -25.52 3.76
N GLY A 240 -11.64 -24.41 3.13
CA GLY A 240 -10.32 -24.20 2.53
C GLY A 240 -10.07 -25.01 1.25
N VAL A 241 -11.07 -25.67 0.70
CA VAL A 241 -10.99 -26.56 -0.48
C VAL A 241 -11.97 -26.12 -1.56
N THR A 242 -13.23 -25.83 -1.19
CA THR A 242 -14.28 -25.44 -2.14
C THR A 242 -13.95 -24.06 -2.72
N MET A 243 -13.79 -24.00 -4.05
CA MET A 243 -13.55 -22.75 -4.76
C MET A 243 -14.84 -21.99 -5.01
N GLY A 244 -14.73 -20.65 -5.01
CA GLY A 244 -15.80 -19.74 -5.38
C GLY A 244 -15.23 -18.43 -5.89
N GLU A 245 -16.09 -17.51 -6.27
CA GLU A 245 -15.76 -16.15 -6.64
C GLU A 245 -15.80 -15.24 -5.41
N ILE A 246 -14.91 -14.23 -5.39
CA ILE A 246 -14.84 -13.26 -4.28
C ILE A 246 -15.82 -12.13 -4.58
N PHE A 247 -16.83 -11.99 -3.74
CA PHE A 247 -17.77 -10.87 -3.75
C PHE A 247 -17.40 -9.87 -2.65
N MET A 248 -17.43 -8.60 -3.00
CA MET A 248 -17.11 -7.48 -2.09
C MET A 248 -18.24 -6.46 -2.13
N ARG A 249 -18.64 -5.99 -0.95
CA ARG A 249 -19.60 -4.90 -0.79
C ARG A 249 -19.01 -3.80 0.06
N GLY A 250 -19.12 -2.57 -0.42
CA GLY A 250 -18.65 -1.37 0.27
C GLY A 250 -19.21 -0.10 -0.37
N ASN A 251 -18.81 1.05 0.17
CA ASN A 251 -19.20 2.37 -0.36
C ASN A 251 -18.31 2.82 -1.49
#